data_98eccdc18d3e999cd2b4fb108127df63
#
_entry.id   98eccdc18d3e999cd2b4fb108127df63
#
_cell.length_a   1.000
_cell.length_b   1.000
_cell.length_c   1.000
_cell.angle_alpha   90.00
_cell.angle_beta   90.00
_cell.angle_gamma   90.00
#
_symmetry.space_group_name_H-M   'P 1'
#
loop_
_entity.id
_entity.type
_entity.pdbx_description
1 polymer ?
#
loop_
_entity_poly.entity_id
_entity_poly.type
_entity_poly.pdbx_seq_one_letter_code
_entity_poly.pdbx_strand_id
1 'polypeptide(L)'
;MRNLDFSTKVFRLLMLVLLLFSVQLGRADGGWPKTIKGRIVDAKSGETLIGVNIQIKGTTTGTISDFDGEFQLVVKANSILQFSYVGYKAIEMKAEEAAKRTVFKMQEDASVLEEVVVVGYGVQK
;
A
#
# COMPACT_ATOMS: atom_id res chain seq x y z
N MET A 1 12.70 -55.83 18.21
CA MET A 1 11.33 -55.32 18.18
C MET A 1 11.15 -54.04 18.98
N ARG A 2 11.68 -54.00 20.18
CA ARG A 2 11.56 -52.80 20.98
C ARG A 2 12.21 -51.61 20.33
N ASN A 3 13.33 -51.80 19.67
CA ASN A 3 14.03 -50.69 19.00
C ASN A 3 13.22 -50.12 17.85
N LEU A 4 12.46 -50.95 17.17
CA LEU A 4 11.60 -50.49 16.08
C LEU A 4 10.48 -49.65 16.60
N ASP A 5 9.85 -50.04 17.70
CA ASP A 5 8.77 -49.25 18.29
C ASP A 5 9.27 -47.90 18.77
N PHE A 6 10.43 -47.91 19.41
CA PHE A 6 11.04 -46.66 19.87
C PHE A 6 11.35 -45.73 18.70
N SER A 7 11.94 -46.26 17.65
CA SER A 7 12.28 -45.52 16.46
C SER A 7 11.04 -44.91 15.80
N THR A 8 9.96 -45.68 15.72
CA THR A 8 8.71 -45.23 15.13
C THR A 8 8.11 -44.10 15.95
N LYS A 9 8.15 -44.21 17.26
CA LYS A 9 7.62 -43.17 18.13
C LYS A 9 8.41 -41.87 17.99
N VAL A 10 9.71 -41.96 17.97
CA VAL A 10 10.60 -40.80 17.79
C VAL A 10 10.35 -40.15 16.44
N PHE A 11 10.19 -40.95 15.40
CA PHE A 11 9.94 -40.46 14.05
C PHE A 11 8.61 -39.70 13.99
N ARG A 12 7.57 -40.24 14.60
CA ARG A 12 6.27 -39.56 14.65
C ARG A 12 6.35 -38.25 15.39
N LEU A 13 7.08 -38.23 16.49
CA LEU A 13 7.26 -37.02 17.27
C LEU A 13 7.97 -35.95 16.47
N LEU A 14 9.04 -36.34 15.77
CA LEU A 14 9.79 -35.43 14.91
C LEU A 14 8.91 -34.87 13.79
N MET A 15 8.09 -35.71 13.20
CA MET A 15 7.18 -35.26 12.12
C MET A 15 6.18 -34.25 12.63
N LEU A 16 5.64 -34.49 13.82
CA LEU A 16 4.71 -33.53 14.43
C LEU A 16 5.36 -32.20 14.70
N VAL A 17 6.57 -32.21 15.22
CA VAL A 17 7.30 -30.97 15.49
C VAL A 17 7.59 -30.21 14.21
N LEU A 18 7.98 -30.94 13.16
CA LEU A 18 8.22 -30.31 11.86
C LEU A 18 6.97 -29.66 11.29
N LEU A 19 5.85 -30.34 11.42
CA LEU A 19 4.58 -29.80 10.94
C LEU A 19 4.18 -28.53 11.69
N LEU A 20 4.34 -28.54 13.00
CA LEU A 20 4.05 -27.39 13.82
C LEU A 20 4.95 -26.20 13.45
N PHE A 21 6.21 -26.49 13.21
CA PHE A 21 7.17 -25.47 12.84
C PHE A 21 6.82 -24.83 11.50
N SER A 22 6.41 -25.64 10.54
CA SER A 22 6.01 -25.17 9.22
C SER A 22 4.81 -24.22 9.30
N VAL A 23 3.84 -24.56 10.12
CA VAL A 23 2.65 -23.74 10.29
C VAL A 23 3.02 -22.39 10.87
N GLN A 24 3.92 -22.36 11.84
CA GLN A 24 4.35 -21.12 12.44
C GLN A 24 5.05 -20.21 11.45
N LEU A 25 5.92 -20.79 10.64
CA LEU A 25 6.62 -20.03 9.62
C LEU A 25 5.64 -19.42 8.61
N GLY A 26 4.60 -20.16 8.25
CA GLY A 26 3.60 -19.66 7.32
C GLY A 26 2.81 -18.48 7.86
N ARG A 27 2.77 -18.29 9.16
CA ARG A 27 2.05 -17.16 9.77
C ARG A 27 2.91 -15.94 10.01
N ALA A 28 4.22 -16.11 10.04
CA ALA A 28 5.12 -15.09 10.53
C ALA A 28 4.98 -13.76 9.81
N ASP A 29 4.82 -13.78 8.51
CA ASP A 29 4.84 -12.56 7.72
C ASP A 29 3.47 -12.01 7.36
N GLY A 30 2.41 -12.80 7.49
CA GLY A 30 1.08 -12.35 7.08
C GLY A 30 1.01 -11.89 5.64
N GLY A 31 1.99 -12.29 4.83
CA GLY A 31 2.05 -11.92 3.43
C GLY A 31 2.79 -10.63 3.14
N TRP A 32 3.38 -10.01 4.14
CA TRP A 32 4.15 -8.78 3.96
C TRP A 32 5.63 -9.08 3.81
N PRO A 33 6.39 -8.26 3.07
CA PRO A 33 5.92 -7.07 2.34
C PRO A 33 5.05 -7.45 1.15
N LYS A 34 4.21 -6.51 0.72
CA LYS A 34 3.34 -6.71 -0.44
C LYS A 34 3.58 -5.64 -1.48
N THR A 35 3.33 -5.98 -2.73
CA THR A 35 3.32 -5.00 -3.81
C THR A 35 1.91 -4.49 -3.96
N ILE A 36 1.74 -3.19 -3.77
CA ILE A 36 0.45 -2.54 -3.97
C ILE A 36 0.43 -1.98 -5.38
N LYS A 37 -0.57 -2.37 -6.14
CA LYS A 37 -0.79 -1.90 -7.50
C LYS A 37 -2.14 -1.25 -7.58
N GLY A 38 -2.24 -0.18 -8.34
CA GLY A 38 -3.52 0.46 -8.51
C GLY A 38 -3.49 1.53 -9.56
N ARG A 39 -4.67 2.08 -9.81
CA ARG A 39 -4.86 3.18 -10.73
C ARG A 39 -5.44 4.35 -9.96
N ILE A 40 -4.93 5.53 -10.22
CA ILE A 40 -5.39 6.74 -9.56
C ILE A 40 -6.21 7.54 -10.57
N VAL A 41 -7.42 7.91 -10.16
CA VAL A 41 -8.35 8.62 -11.01
C VAL A 41 -8.95 9.82 -10.28
N ASP A 42 -9.43 10.78 -11.06
CA ASP A 42 -10.20 11.90 -10.53
C ASP A 42 -11.55 11.37 -10.04
N ALA A 43 -11.95 11.80 -8.84
CA ALA A 43 -13.17 11.29 -8.23
C ALA A 43 -14.43 11.67 -9.00
N LYS A 44 -14.41 12.81 -9.70
CA LYS A 44 -15.58 13.27 -10.44
C LYS A 44 -15.61 12.78 -11.86
N SER A 45 -14.50 12.95 -12.59
CA SER A 45 -14.48 12.65 -14.02
C SER A 45 -14.11 11.21 -14.32
N GLY A 46 -13.42 10.54 -13.40
CA GLY A 46 -12.90 9.20 -13.64
C GLY A 46 -11.67 9.17 -14.51
N GLU A 47 -11.13 10.33 -14.88
CA GLU A 47 -9.92 10.39 -15.68
C GLU A 47 -8.72 9.94 -14.87
N THR A 48 -7.79 9.27 -15.53
CA THR A 48 -6.57 8.83 -14.86
C THR A 48 -5.66 10.02 -14.59
N LEU A 49 -5.00 9.97 -13.43
CA LEU A 49 -4.09 11.05 -13.03
C LEU A 49 -2.66 10.61 -13.20
N ILE A 50 -1.91 11.37 -13.99
CA ILE A 50 -0.52 11.08 -14.32
C ILE A 50 0.38 11.91 -13.43
N GLY A 51 1.41 11.28 -12.85
CA GLY A 51 2.37 12.01 -12.06
C GLY A 51 1.99 12.21 -10.60
N VAL A 52 1.02 11.45 -10.11
CA VAL A 52 0.66 11.48 -8.70
C VAL A 52 1.79 10.91 -7.88
N ASN A 53 2.16 11.59 -6.81
CA ASN A 53 3.22 11.12 -5.93
C ASN A 53 2.64 10.21 -4.86
N ILE A 54 3.13 8.98 -4.79
CA ILE A 54 2.74 8.01 -3.78
C ILE A 54 3.97 7.74 -2.93
N GLN A 55 3.91 8.06 -1.66
CA GLN A 55 5.05 7.96 -0.76
C GLN A 55 4.67 7.22 0.52
N ILE A 56 5.62 6.47 1.06
CA ILE A 56 5.44 5.85 2.37
C ILE A 56 5.78 6.92 3.40
N LYS A 57 4.79 7.28 4.20
CA LYS A 57 4.91 8.36 5.18
C LYS A 57 6.08 8.11 6.13
N GLY A 58 6.87 9.15 6.33
CA GLY A 58 8.04 9.06 7.21
C GLY A 58 9.29 8.48 6.56
N THR A 59 9.24 8.19 5.27
CA THR A 59 10.39 7.66 4.54
C THR A 59 10.56 8.42 3.22
N THR A 60 11.65 8.11 2.52
CA THR A 60 11.88 8.65 1.18
C THR A 60 11.43 7.68 0.09
N THR A 61 10.89 6.53 0.49
CA THR A 61 10.44 5.52 -0.47
C THR A 61 9.12 5.91 -1.08
N GLY A 62 9.04 5.88 -2.41
CA GLY A 62 7.81 6.23 -3.09
C GLY A 62 7.88 5.94 -4.57
N THR A 63 6.82 6.29 -5.27
CA THR A 63 6.71 6.13 -6.71
C THR A 63 5.78 7.20 -7.28
N ILE A 64 5.65 7.21 -8.60
CA ILE A 64 4.82 8.20 -9.31
C ILE A 64 3.93 7.42 -10.27
N SER A 65 2.67 7.85 -10.41
CA SER A 65 1.76 7.20 -11.35
C SER A 65 2.19 7.47 -12.79
N ASP A 66 1.98 6.48 -13.64
CA ASP A 66 2.40 6.52 -15.04
C ASP A 66 1.32 7.13 -15.94
N PHE A 67 1.50 6.98 -17.26
CA PHE A 67 0.59 7.55 -18.25
C PHE A 67 -0.83 6.99 -18.15
N ASP A 68 -0.97 5.80 -17.64
CA ASP A 68 -2.28 5.18 -17.44
C ASP A 68 -2.83 5.44 -16.04
N GLY A 69 -2.14 6.25 -15.26
CA GLY A 69 -2.52 6.51 -13.87
C GLY A 69 -2.20 5.37 -12.94
N GLU A 70 -1.43 4.40 -13.41
CA GLU A 70 -1.11 3.21 -12.63
C GLU A 70 0.18 3.38 -11.84
N PHE A 71 0.23 2.74 -10.69
CA PHE A 71 1.43 2.75 -9.88
C PHE A 71 1.64 1.37 -9.25
N GLN A 72 2.86 1.16 -8.80
CA GLN A 72 3.26 -0.07 -8.14
C GLN A 72 4.29 0.27 -7.08
N LEU A 73 4.07 -0.21 -5.87
CA LEU A 73 4.93 0.11 -4.74
C LEU A 73 4.97 -1.05 -3.77
N VAL A 74 6.19 -1.43 -3.36
CA VAL A 74 6.37 -2.46 -2.35
C VAL A 74 6.30 -1.82 -0.98
N VAL A 75 5.42 -2.32 -0.12
CA VAL A 75 5.20 -1.74 1.20
C VAL A 75 5.25 -2.82 2.28
N LYS A 76 5.59 -2.40 3.48
CA LYS A 76 5.61 -3.26 4.65
C LYS A 76 4.30 -3.11 5.42
N ALA A 77 4.02 -4.09 6.29
CA ALA A 77 2.88 -3.99 7.18
C ALA A 77 2.97 -2.73 8.03
N ASN A 78 1.83 -2.15 8.37
CA ASN A 78 1.72 -0.96 9.21
C ASN A 78 2.28 0.32 8.58
N SER A 79 2.60 0.27 7.30
CA SER A 79 3.00 1.48 6.57
C SER A 79 1.77 2.33 6.25
N ILE A 80 2.00 3.63 6.11
CA ILE A 80 0.97 4.56 5.68
C ILE A 80 1.39 5.13 4.35
N LEU A 81 0.51 4.99 3.36
CA LEU A 81 0.72 5.53 2.02
C LEU A 81 0.14 6.93 1.95
N GLN A 82 0.90 7.83 1.37
CA GLN A 82 0.47 9.21 1.20
C GLN A 82 0.45 9.54 -0.28
N PHE A 83 -0.72 9.94 -0.77
CA PHE A 83 -0.93 10.31 -2.17
C PHE A 83 -1.02 11.83 -2.25
N SER A 84 -0.24 12.43 -3.12
CA SER A 84 -0.29 13.89 -3.30
C SER A 84 -0.17 14.25 -4.77
N TYR A 85 -0.89 15.30 -5.16
CA TYR A 85 -0.91 15.77 -6.52
C TYR A 85 -1.32 17.24 -6.52
N VAL A 86 -0.74 18.00 -7.41
CA VAL A 86 -1.02 19.45 -7.48
C VAL A 86 -2.50 19.66 -7.81
N GLY A 87 -3.16 20.50 -6.99
CA GLY A 87 -4.57 20.78 -7.19
C GLY A 87 -5.53 19.77 -6.61
N TYR A 88 -5.02 18.76 -5.91
CA TYR A 88 -5.85 17.72 -5.31
C TYR A 88 -5.58 17.60 -3.82
N LYS A 89 -6.58 17.13 -3.09
CA LYS A 89 -6.44 16.89 -1.67
C LYS A 89 -5.56 15.67 -1.44
N ALA A 90 -4.60 15.78 -0.52
CA ALA A 90 -3.75 14.66 -0.17
C ALA A 90 -4.56 13.58 0.54
N ILE A 91 -4.19 12.33 0.30
CA ILE A 91 -4.84 11.18 0.92
C ILE A 91 -3.80 10.40 1.70
N GLU A 92 -4.17 9.95 2.88
CA GLU A 92 -3.35 8.99 3.65
C GLU A 92 -4.16 7.73 3.85
N MET A 93 -3.50 6.59 3.69
CA MET A 93 -4.17 5.30 3.74
C MET A 93 -3.22 4.25 4.30
N LYS A 94 -3.72 3.41 5.17
CA LYS A 94 -2.91 2.29 5.68
C LYS A 94 -2.63 1.28 4.58
N ALA A 95 -1.47 0.65 4.66
CA ALA A 95 -1.07 -0.34 3.66
C ALA A 95 -2.08 -1.48 3.55
N GLU A 96 -2.63 -1.93 4.67
CA GLU A 96 -3.63 -3.00 4.67
C GLU A 96 -4.86 -2.61 3.88
N GLU A 97 -5.29 -1.36 4.01
CA GLU A 97 -6.45 -0.88 3.26
C GLU A 97 -6.12 -0.70 1.78
N ALA A 98 -4.95 -0.16 1.49
CA ALA A 98 -4.52 0.04 0.10
C ALA A 98 -4.39 -1.28 -0.64
N ALA A 99 -3.98 -2.34 0.05
CA ALA A 99 -3.83 -3.66 -0.55
C ALA A 99 -5.16 -4.26 -1.01
N LYS A 100 -6.27 -3.77 -0.47
CA LYS A 100 -7.61 -4.24 -0.84
C LYS A 100 -8.22 -3.48 -2.00
N ARG A 101 -7.58 -2.41 -2.45
CA ARG A 101 -8.11 -1.55 -3.49
C ARG A 101 -7.33 -1.71 -4.77
N THR A 102 -8.00 -1.50 -5.89
CA THR A 102 -7.36 -1.44 -7.20
C THR A 102 -7.50 -0.07 -7.84
N VAL A 103 -8.46 0.72 -7.36
CA VAL A 103 -8.70 2.08 -7.86
C VAL A 103 -8.68 3.04 -6.69
N PHE A 104 -7.93 4.12 -6.85
CA PHE A 104 -7.78 5.16 -5.84
C PHE A 104 -8.31 6.46 -6.41
N LYS A 105 -9.30 7.05 -5.75
CA LYS A 105 -9.94 8.27 -6.23
C LYS A 105 -9.41 9.46 -5.45
N MET A 106 -9.00 10.50 -6.16
CA MET A 106 -8.55 11.75 -5.57
C MET A 106 -9.53 12.87 -5.90
N GLN A 107 -9.73 13.73 -4.93
CA GLN A 107 -10.65 14.84 -5.08
C GLN A 107 -9.89 16.14 -5.32
N GLU A 108 -10.39 16.94 -6.23
CA GLU A 108 -9.81 18.25 -6.45
C GLU A 108 -9.95 19.11 -5.21
N ASP A 109 -8.94 19.92 -4.97
CA ASP A 109 -8.97 20.89 -3.88
C ASP A 109 -9.29 22.27 -4.44
N ALA A 110 -10.56 22.54 -4.58
CA ALA A 110 -11.03 23.78 -5.13
C ALA A 110 -10.64 24.98 -4.29
N SER A 111 -10.53 24.81 -2.98
CA SER A 111 -10.16 25.93 -2.12
C SER A 111 -8.74 26.40 -2.37
N VAL A 112 -7.82 25.49 -2.67
CA VAL A 112 -6.46 25.89 -3.01
C VAL A 112 -6.43 26.72 -4.29
N LEU A 113 -7.17 26.28 -5.30
CA LEU A 113 -7.24 27.00 -6.56
C LEU A 113 -7.89 28.37 -6.39
N GLU A 114 -8.94 28.45 -5.61
CA GLU A 114 -9.59 29.70 -5.32
C GLU A 114 -8.67 30.68 -4.60
N GLU A 115 -7.91 30.19 -3.65
CA GLU A 115 -6.96 31.03 -2.91
C GLU A 115 -5.93 31.65 -3.84
N VAL A 116 -5.39 30.83 -4.74
CA VAL A 116 -4.37 31.29 -5.67
C VAL A 116 -4.96 32.41 -6.55
N VAL A 117 -6.16 32.22 -7.07
CA VAL A 117 -6.79 33.20 -7.92
C VAL A 117 -7.08 34.51 -7.16
N VAL A 118 -7.62 34.38 -5.96
CA VAL A 118 -7.97 35.54 -5.15
C VAL A 118 -6.73 36.33 -4.79
N VAL A 119 -5.68 35.68 -4.37
CA VAL A 119 -4.44 36.36 -3.99
C VAL A 119 -3.85 37.10 -5.18
N GLY A 120 -3.75 36.45 -6.32
CA GLY A 120 -3.18 37.08 -7.49
C GLY A 120 -4.00 38.28 -7.96
N TYR A 121 -5.27 38.19 -7.86
CA TYR A 121 -6.16 39.20 -8.30
C TYR A 121 -6.26 40.36 -7.31
N GLY A 122 -6.30 40.04 -6.02
CA GLY A 122 -6.45 41.06 -5.00
C GLY A 122 -5.28 41.99 -4.89
N VAL A 123 -4.11 41.51 -5.19
CA VAL A 123 -2.90 42.33 -5.10
C VAL A 123 -2.90 43.45 -6.11
N GLN A 124 -3.56 43.28 -7.20
CA GLN A 124 -3.57 44.30 -8.26
C GLN A 124 -4.35 45.56 -7.91
N LYS A 125 -5.12 45.48 -6.88
CA LYS A 125 -5.83 46.64 -6.41
C LYS A 125 -4.99 47.48 -5.53
#